data_078f19a7fa6586c441002e9936c3f8e1
#
_entry.id   078f19a7fa6586c441002e9936c3f8e1
#
_cell.length_a   1.000
_cell.length_b   1.000
_cell.length_c   1.000
_cell.angle_alpha   90.00
_cell.angle_beta   90.00
_cell.angle_gamma   90.00
#
_symmetry.space_group_name_H-M   'P 1'
#
loop_
_entity.id
_entity.type
_entity.pdbx_description
1 polymer ?
#
loop_
_entity_poly.entity_id
_entity_poly.type
_entity_poly.pdbx_seq_one_letter_code
_entity_poly.pdbx_strand_id
1 'polypeptide(L)'
;MDKLVQWGRWVNSDNDMLGSYSSWLMIMRNNVQTSKPQRFSITDDEALLVDMAVARLAAKNTLLWQIICLKYICNLSLRDIAITLLVIDPSLNGGKRISKDDVNKKLCTAEGFIDGVLS
;
A
#
# COMPACT_ATOMS: atom_id res chain seq x y z
N MET A 1 4.87 -10.21 4.32
CA MET A 1 4.89 -10.83 2.98
C MET A 1 6.03 -10.23 2.16
N ASP A 2 7.04 -11.05 1.86
CA ASP A 2 8.29 -10.55 1.25
C ASP A 2 8.10 -9.97 -0.15
N LYS A 3 7.23 -10.56 -0.96
CA LYS A 3 6.96 -10.08 -2.32
C LYS A 3 6.38 -8.66 -2.31
N LEU A 4 5.51 -8.35 -1.38
CA LEU A 4 4.95 -7.01 -1.24
C LEU A 4 6.00 -6.01 -0.75
N VAL A 5 6.88 -6.41 0.16
CA VAL A 5 7.99 -5.57 0.61
C VAL A 5 8.88 -5.21 -0.58
N GLN A 6 9.27 -6.19 -1.38
CA GLN A 6 10.10 -5.97 -2.56
C GLN A 6 9.39 -5.15 -3.63
N TRP A 7 8.09 -5.39 -3.83
CA TRP A 7 7.28 -4.60 -4.74
C TRP A 7 7.22 -3.13 -4.32
N GLY A 8 7.02 -2.86 -3.03
CA GLY A 8 7.00 -1.49 -2.52
C GLY A 8 8.33 -0.77 -2.76
N ARG A 9 9.44 -1.46 -2.57
CA ARG A 9 10.76 -0.90 -2.85
C ARG A 9 10.96 -0.65 -4.34
N TRP A 10 10.49 -1.57 -5.17
CA TRP A 10 10.56 -1.44 -6.62
C TRP A 10 9.74 -0.24 -7.11
N VAL A 11 8.54 -0.03 -6.60
CA VAL A 11 7.71 1.14 -6.91
C VAL A 11 8.41 2.43 -6.50
N ASN A 12 9.03 2.43 -5.32
CA ASN A 12 9.74 3.62 -4.80
C ASN A 12 11.00 3.97 -5.59
N SER A 13 11.55 3.03 -6.35
CA SER A 13 12.73 3.28 -7.17
C SER A 13 12.41 4.11 -8.42
N ASP A 14 11.12 4.25 -8.78
CA ASP A 14 10.66 4.97 -9.96
C ASP A 14 9.55 5.95 -9.56
N ASN A 15 9.88 7.23 -9.54
CA ASN A 15 8.93 8.30 -9.16
C ASN A 15 7.76 8.42 -10.15
N ASP A 16 7.98 8.11 -11.42
CA ASP A 16 6.93 8.19 -12.43
C ASP A 16 5.84 7.14 -12.17
N MET A 17 6.22 5.98 -11.67
CA MET A 17 5.25 4.94 -11.31
C MET A 17 4.36 5.37 -10.16
N LEU A 18 4.91 6.09 -9.17
CA LEU A 18 4.12 6.59 -8.05
C LEU A 18 3.01 7.54 -8.51
N GLY A 19 3.30 8.40 -9.48
CA GLY A 19 2.32 9.31 -10.04
C GLY A 19 1.14 8.62 -10.70
N SER A 20 1.33 7.40 -11.21
CA SER A 20 0.26 6.64 -11.85
C SER A 20 -0.72 6.00 -10.86
N TYR A 21 -0.35 5.88 -9.58
CA TYR A 21 -1.23 5.30 -8.55
C TYR A 21 -2.21 6.34 -8.00
N SER A 22 -1.69 7.45 -7.51
CA SER A 22 -2.53 8.52 -6.94
C SER A 22 -1.67 9.70 -6.54
N SER A 23 -2.17 10.91 -6.78
CA SER A 23 -1.46 12.12 -6.36
C SER A 23 -1.32 12.23 -4.83
N TRP A 24 -2.32 11.74 -4.07
CA TRP A 24 -2.23 11.76 -2.62
C TRP A 24 -1.13 10.84 -2.12
N LEU A 25 -0.90 9.72 -2.80
CA LEU A 25 0.15 8.76 -2.43
C LEU A 25 1.53 9.40 -2.58
N MET A 26 1.77 10.17 -3.65
CA MET A 26 3.01 10.92 -3.81
C MET A 26 3.21 11.94 -2.70
N ILE A 27 2.16 12.67 -2.34
CA ILE A 27 2.21 13.66 -1.27
C ILE A 27 2.55 12.99 0.06
N MET A 28 1.92 11.86 0.38
CA MET A 28 2.19 11.12 1.60
C MET A 28 3.63 10.61 1.64
N ARG A 29 4.11 10.07 0.52
CA ARG A 29 5.48 9.58 0.44
C ARG A 29 6.49 10.71 0.65
N ASN A 30 6.24 11.89 0.09
CA ASN A 30 7.14 13.04 0.23
C ASN A 30 7.15 13.58 1.66
N ASN A 31 6.05 13.43 2.39
CA ASN A 31 5.96 13.86 3.79
C ASN A 31 6.57 12.84 4.76
N VAL A 32 6.62 11.57 4.38
CA VAL A 32 7.29 10.53 5.14
C VAL A 32 8.74 10.50 4.69
N GLN A 33 9.65 10.89 5.55
CA GLN A 33 11.08 10.89 5.22
C GLN A 33 11.60 9.47 5.10
N THR A 34 11.71 9.00 3.87
CA THR A 34 12.52 7.83 3.56
C THR A 34 13.85 8.35 3.04
N SER A 35 14.89 8.22 3.82
CA SER A 35 16.18 8.85 3.53
C SER A 35 16.93 8.23 2.36
N LYS A 36 16.61 6.99 1.95
CA LYS A 36 17.26 6.34 0.79
C LYS A 36 16.36 5.29 0.19
N PRO A 37 16.32 5.15 -1.16
CA PRO A 37 15.67 4.01 -1.79
C PRO A 37 16.34 2.72 -1.28
N GLN A 38 15.55 1.84 -0.71
CA GLN A 38 16.08 0.55 -0.26
C GLN A 38 16.26 -0.37 -1.46
N ARG A 39 17.30 -1.20 -1.42
CA ARG A 39 17.52 -2.19 -2.46
C ARG A 39 16.38 -3.19 -2.50
N PHE A 40 16.02 -3.61 -3.70
CA PHE A 40 15.05 -4.67 -3.92
C PHE A 40 15.69 -5.81 -4.69
N SER A 41 15.18 -7.03 -4.45
CA SER A 41 15.69 -8.25 -5.09
C SER A 41 14.67 -8.86 -6.06
N ILE A 42 13.56 -8.19 -6.28
CA ILE A 42 12.50 -8.66 -7.19
C ILE A 42 12.86 -8.27 -8.63
N THR A 43 12.59 -9.16 -9.59
CA THR A 43 12.75 -8.83 -11.01
C THR A 43 11.58 -7.95 -11.46
N ASP A 44 11.76 -7.24 -12.59
CA ASP A 44 10.69 -6.42 -13.15
C ASP A 44 9.45 -7.27 -13.47
N ASP A 45 9.63 -8.47 -14.02
CA ASP A 45 8.52 -9.37 -14.34
C ASP A 45 7.75 -9.79 -13.09
N GLU A 46 8.46 -10.14 -12.02
CA GLU A 46 7.83 -10.50 -10.75
C GLU A 46 7.12 -9.30 -10.13
N ALA A 47 7.74 -8.12 -10.18
CA ALA A 47 7.15 -6.90 -9.67
C ALA A 47 5.86 -6.54 -10.43
N LEU A 48 5.85 -6.72 -11.73
CA LEU A 48 4.65 -6.47 -12.55
C LEU A 48 3.52 -7.44 -12.21
N LEU A 49 3.83 -8.69 -11.87
CA LEU A 49 2.81 -9.65 -11.42
C LEU A 49 2.19 -9.21 -10.10
N VAL A 50 3.00 -8.75 -9.16
CA VAL A 50 2.50 -8.21 -7.89
C VAL A 50 1.68 -6.95 -8.14
N ASP A 51 2.15 -6.08 -9.02
CA ASP A 51 1.46 -4.85 -9.37
C ASP A 51 0.07 -5.14 -9.96
N MET A 52 -0.04 -6.15 -10.81
CA MET A 52 -1.31 -6.58 -11.37
C MET A 52 -2.26 -7.10 -10.28
N ALA A 53 -1.74 -7.87 -9.33
CA ALA A 53 -2.53 -8.37 -8.20
C ALA A 53 -3.03 -7.21 -7.33
N VAL A 54 -2.19 -6.22 -7.09
CA VAL A 54 -2.57 -5.00 -6.34
C VAL A 54 -3.64 -4.21 -7.09
N ALA A 55 -3.53 -4.10 -8.41
CA ALA A 55 -4.53 -3.44 -9.25
C ALA A 55 -5.88 -4.15 -9.18
N ARG A 56 -5.89 -5.48 -9.17
CA ARG A 56 -7.12 -6.27 -9.00
C ARG A 56 -7.75 -6.02 -7.64
N LEU A 57 -6.93 -5.89 -6.61
CA LEU A 57 -7.41 -5.55 -5.26
C LEU A 57 -8.04 -4.17 -5.25
N ALA A 58 -7.45 -3.19 -5.93
CA ALA A 58 -7.98 -1.84 -6.02
C ALA A 58 -9.38 -1.83 -6.66
N ALA A 59 -9.57 -2.62 -7.70
CA ALA A 59 -10.86 -2.73 -8.38
C ALA A 59 -11.91 -3.41 -7.49
N LYS A 60 -11.50 -4.32 -6.63
CA LYS A 60 -12.41 -5.07 -5.75
C LYS A 60 -12.72 -4.32 -4.46
N ASN A 61 -11.72 -3.70 -3.85
CA ASN A 61 -11.90 -3.00 -2.58
C ASN A 61 -10.84 -1.90 -2.44
N THR A 62 -11.26 -0.66 -2.65
CA THR A 62 -10.37 0.51 -2.63
C THR A 62 -9.72 0.70 -1.25
N LEU A 63 -10.44 0.44 -0.17
CA LEU A 63 -9.89 0.58 1.18
C LEU A 63 -8.73 -0.38 1.42
N LEU A 64 -8.88 -1.64 1.04
CA LEU A 64 -7.80 -2.63 1.18
C LEU A 64 -6.59 -2.25 0.33
N TRP A 65 -6.83 -1.74 -0.88
CA TRP A 65 -5.76 -1.24 -1.74
C TRP A 65 -5.02 -0.07 -1.11
N GLN A 66 -5.73 0.89 -0.53
CA GLN A 66 -5.12 2.03 0.16
C GLN A 66 -4.23 1.57 1.31
N ILE A 67 -4.68 0.59 2.09
CA ILE A 67 -3.91 0.05 3.21
C ILE A 67 -2.61 -0.60 2.71
N ILE A 68 -2.67 -1.39 1.65
CA ILE A 68 -1.49 -2.01 1.05
C ILE A 68 -0.49 -0.94 0.59
N CYS A 69 -0.96 0.09 -0.11
CA CYS A 69 -0.10 1.16 -0.58
C CYS A 69 0.56 1.93 0.57
N LEU A 70 -0.22 2.27 1.60
CA LEU A 70 0.31 2.99 2.76
C LEU A 70 1.33 2.14 3.53
N LYS A 71 1.10 0.83 3.62
CA LYS A 71 2.02 -0.06 4.33
C LYS A 71 3.32 -0.28 3.57
N TYR A 72 3.23 -0.62 2.29
CA TYR A 72 4.38 -1.12 1.53
C TYR A 72 5.08 -0.06 0.68
N ILE A 73 4.39 0.96 0.24
CA ILE A 73 5.01 2.08 -0.50
C ILE A 73 5.45 3.18 0.46
N CYS A 74 4.56 3.60 1.37
CA CYS A 74 4.84 4.68 2.32
C CYS A 74 5.52 4.22 3.59
N ASN A 75 5.57 2.91 3.85
CA ASN A 75 6.20 2.30 5.04
C ASN A 75 5.65 2.81 6.37
N LEU A 76 4.34 3.08 6.42
CA LEU A 76 3.71 3.57 7.63
C LEU A 76 3.43 2.44 8.62
N SER A 77 3.45 2.76 9.92
CA SER A 77 2.99 1.85 10.95
C SER A 77 1.47 1.68 10.87
N LEU A 78 0.93 0.65 11.50
CA LEU A 78 -0.52 0.42 11.53
C LEU A 78 -1.27 1.60 12.13
N ARG A 79 -0.70 2.23 13.17
CA ARG A 79 -1.28 3.41 13.80
C ARG A 79 -1.31 4.59 12.82
N ASP A 80 -0.22 4.83 12.11
CA ASP A 80 -0.12 5.92 11.16
C ASP A 80 -1.04 5.69 9.97
N ILE A 81 -1.22 4.46 9.54
CA ILE A 81 -2.19 4.11 8.49
C ILE A 81 -3.60 4.46 8.95
N ALA A 82 -3.98 4.11 10.17
CA ALA A 82 -5.30 4.42 10.71
C ALA A 82 -5.56 5.93 10.73
N ILE A 83 -4.57 6.72 11.15
CA ILE A 83 -4.68 8.18 11.17
C ILE A 83 -4.77 8.74 9.76
N THR A 84 -3.94 8.26 8.85
CA THR A 84 -3.89 8.73 7.46
C THR A 84 -5.21 8.45 6.72
N LEU A 85 -5.82 7.29 6.93
CA LEU A 85 -7.10 6.95 6.31
C LEU A 85 -8.21 7.92 6.71
N LEU A 86 -8.23 8.36 7.97
CA LEU A 86 -9.20 9.35 8.42
C LEU A 86 -9.01 10.71 7.75
N VAL A 87 -7.76 11.08 7.45
CA VAL A 87 -7.45 12.33 6.76
C VAL A 87 -7.87 12.26 5.30
N ILE A 88 -7.62 11.12 4.64
CA ILE A 88 -7.94 10.93 3.23
C ILE A 88 -9.44 10.87 3.01
N ASP A 89 -10.15 10.12 3.84
CA ASP A 89 -11.59 9.95 3.72
C ASP A 89 -12.23 9.90 5.12
N PRO A 90 -12.68 11.06 5.63
CA PRO A 90 -13.30 11.12 6.96
C PRO A 90 -14.59 10.31 7.08
N SER A 91 -15.23 9.95 5.97
CA SER A 91 -16.47 9.16 5.98
C SER A 91 -16.23 7.66 6.05
N LEU A 92 -14.98 7.22 5.98
CA LEU A 92 -14.66 5.81 6.12
C LEU A 92 -15.20 5.25 7.43
N ASN A 93 -15.66 4.01 7.38
CA ASN A 93 -16.19 3.30 8.54
C ASN A 93 -17.38 4.04 9.20
N GLY A 94 -18.20 4.73 8.40
CA GLY A 94 -19.37 5.44 8.91
C GLY A 94 -19.03 6.65 9.78
N GLY A 95 -17.88 7.26 9.56
CA GLY A 95 -17.41 8.39 10.35
C GLY A 95 -16.72 7.98 11.65
N LYS A 96 -16.64 6.68 11.92
CA LYS A 96 -15.97 6.15 13.11
C LYS A 96 -14.46 6.01 12.86
N ARG A 97 -13.72 6.21 13.95
CA ARG A 97 -12.27 6.04 13.92
C ARG A 97 -11.90 4.57 13.67
N ILE A 98 -11.03 4.33 12.71
CA ILE A 98 -10.50 3.00 12.45
C ILE A 98 -9.39 2.74 13.46
N SER A 99 -9.46 1.62 14.18
CA SER A 99 -8.42 1.26 15.14
C SER A 99 -7.24 0.59 14.43
N LYS A 100 -6.10 0.57 15.12
CA LYS A 100 -4.92 -0.17 14.68
C LYS A 100 -5.23 -1.64 14.41
N ASP A 101 -6.05 -2.26 15.28
CA ASP A 101 -6.41 -3.67 15.13
C ASP A 101 -7.28 -3.91 13.89
N ASP A 102 -8.19 -2.98 13.58
CA ASP A 102 -9.00 -3.04 12.36
C ASP A 102 -8.12 -2.93 11.12
N VAL A 103 -7.13 -2.03 11.13
CA VAL A 103 -6.17 -1.90 10.04
C VAL A 103 -5.41 -3.20 9.85
N ASN A 104 -4.96 -3.82 10.95
CA ASN A 104 -4.24 -5.09 10.89
C ASN A 104 -5.06 -6.20 10.28
N LYS A 105 -6.33 -6.32 10.68
CA LYS A 105 -7.24 -7.32 10.11
C LYS A 105 -7.45 -7.11 8.61
N LYS A 106 -7.67 -5.87 8.21
CA LYS A 106 -7.86 -5.53 6.80
C LYS A 106 -6.57 -5.76 6.00
N LEU A 107 -5.44 -5.46 6.58
CA LEU A 107 -4.14 -5.71 5.95
C LEU A 107 -3.94 -7.21 5.71
N CYS A 108 -4.24 -8.06 6.68
CA CYS A 108 -4.15 -9.50 6.52
C CYS A 108 -5.08 -10.01 5.41
N THR A 109 -6.29 -9.47 5.33
CA THR A 109 -7.24 -9.81 4.26
C THR A 109 -6.69 -9.41 2.89
N ALA A 110 -6.13 -8.22 2.79
CA ALA A 110 -5.54 -7.71 1.54
C ALA A 110 -4.34 -8.56 1.11
N GLU A 111 -3.46 -8.88 2.04
CA GLU A 111 -2.30 -9.72 1.77
C GLU A 111 -2.72 -11.12 1.31
N GLY A 112 -3.73 -11.70 1.94
CA GLY A 112 -4.27 -13.00 1.56
C GLY A 112 -4.86 -12.99 0.14
N PHE A 113 -5.55 -11.92 -0.23
CA PHE A 113 -6.07 -11.76 -1.58
C PHE A 113 -4.93 -11.73 -2.62
N ILE A 114 -3.90 -10.93 -2.37
CA ILE A 114 -2.76 -10.80 -3.27
C ILE A 114 -2.03 -12.13 -3.38
N ASP A 115 -1.79 -12.80 -2.26
CA ASP A 115 -1.13 -14.10 -2.24
C ASP A 115 -1.92 -15.14 -3.04
N GLY A 116 -3.25 -15.13 -2.91
CA GLY A 116 -4.13 -16.00 -3.69
C GLY A 116 -4.07 -15.75 -5.19
N VAL A 117 -3.95 -14.49 -5.60
CA VAL A 117 -3.83 -14.14 -7.03
C VAL A 117 -2.48 -14.60 -7.59
N LEU A 118 -1.43 -14.54 -6.78
CA LEU A 118 -0.07 -14.90 -7.20
C LEU A 118 0.21 -16.40 -7.18
N SER A 119 -0.61 -17.18 -6.48
CA SER A 119 -0.40 -18.62 -6.38
C SER A 119 -0.94 -19.41 -7.57
#